data_1d56594bf6649bef902d59d96d110cd2
#
_entry.id   1d56594bf6649bef902d59d96d110cd2
#
_cell.length_a   1.000
_cell.length_b   1.000
_cell.length_c   1.000
_cell.angle_alpha   90.00
_cell.angle_beta   90.00
_cell.angle_gamma   90.00
#
_symmetry.space_group_name_H-M   'P 1'
#
loop_
_entity.id
_entity.type
_entity.pdbx_description
1 polymer ?
#
loop_
_entity_poly.entity_id
_entity_poly.type
_entity_poly.pdbx_seq_one_letter_code
_entity_poly.pdbx_strand_id
1 'polypeptide(L)'
;MHTEPSPTHDLVETTTRVGRHLEAELEEVLGMHRLSLQSYFVLLALSQAPDRTLTQKQLVSAAGRTSGTTSVRLHRLARAGLIERAKDPEDGRAVRVTLTERGAGLVDRAAETYGERAAQLTAGLNGGAADVSAALTGWLEFFSPAQRSAPRLGVAVAPAAVANRMRRAVGLIPANGLLVLGVEPDSPAAVAGLDQGDLIQTVSGQPIHSTGDLERALTQVHATVTIGLLRGADTRDAEVVFP
;
A
#
# COMPACT_ATOMS: atom_id res chain seq x y z
N MET A 1 -36.34 -5.98 -4.02
CA MET A 1 -35.32 -6.75 -4.75
C MET A 1 -34.02 -6.51 -4.02
N HIS A 2 -33.63 -7.39 -3.06
CA HIS A 2 -32.35 -7.31 -2.36
C HIS A 2 -31.28 -7.76 -3.35
N THR A 3 -30.45 -6.81 -3.80
CA THR A 3 -29.24 -7.12 -4.57
C THR A 3 -28.31 -7.83 -3.61
N GLU A 4 -27.97 -9.09 -3.86
CA GLU A 4 -26.91 -9.78 -3.11
C GLU A 4 -25.63 -8.95 -3.19
N PRO A 5 -24.93 -8.71 -2.08
CA PRO A 5 -23.72 -7.94 -2.09
C PRO A 5 -22.66 -8.64 -2.98
N SER A 6 -21.95 -7.85 -3.77
CA SER A 6 -20.86 -8.36 -4.62
C SER A 6 -19.77 -8.97 -3.72
N PRO A 7 -19.14 -10.09 -4.12
CA PRO A 7 -18.00 -10.68 -3.37
C PRO A 7 -16.91 -9.66 -3.00
N THR A 8 -16.74 -8.64 -3.82
CA THR A 8 -15.79 -7.53 -3.57
C THR A 8 -16.26 -6.64 -2.40
N HIS A 9 -17.56 -6.37 -2.32
CA HIS A 9 -18.13 -5.58 -1.22
C HIS A 9 -17.97 -6.31 0.10
N ASP A 10 -18.32 -7.62 0.12
CA ASP A 10 -18.18 -8.48 1.30
C ASP A 10 -16.73 -8.56 1.78
N LEU A 11 -15.77 -8.63 0.86
CA LEU A 11 -14.33 -8.63 1.20
C LEU A 11 -13.92 -7.35 1.93
N VAL A 12 -14.29 -6.19 1.40
CA VAL A 12 -13.95 -4.89 1.98
C VAL A 12 -14.60 -4.72 3.36
N GLU A 13 -15.89 -5.05 3.47
CA GLU A 13 -16.62 -4.98 4.74
C GLU A 13 -16.03 -5.92 5.80
N THR A 14 -15.79 -7.18 5.42
CA THR A 14 -15.22 -8.19 6.32
C THR A 14 -13.83 -7.79 6.78
N THR A 15 -12.95 -7.35 5.87
CA THR A 15 -11.60 -6.91 6.23
C THR A 15 -11.63 -5.69 7.15
N THR A 16 -12.53 -4.74 6.90
CA THR A 16 -12.70 -3.56 7.75
C THR A 16 -13.19 -3.94 9.14
N ARG A 17 -14.10 -4.92 9.24
CA ARG A 17 -14.61 -5.43 10.51
C ARG A 17 -13.55 -6.19 11.29
N VAL A 18 -12.82 -7.08 10.62
CA VAL A 18 -11.68 -7.81 11.20
C VAL A 18 -10.63 -6.83 11.70
N GLY A 19 -10.24 -5.83 10.89
CA GLY A 19 -9.26 -4.82 11.28
C GLY A 19 -9.64 -4.08 12.56
N ARG A 20 -10.90 -3.67 12.71
CA ARG A 20 -11.40 -3.01 13.93
C ARG A 20 -11.36 -3.92 15.17
N HIS A 21 -11.71 -5.21 15.01
CA HIS A 21 -11.63 -6.16 16.12
C HIS A 21 -10.19 -6.43 16.53
N LEU A 22 -9.28 -6.63 15.58
CA LEU A 22 -7.86 -6.80 15.86
C LEU A 22 -7.27 -5.56 16.55
N GLU A 23 -7.61 -4.35 16.08
CA GLU A 23 -7.16 -3.10 16.70
C GLU A 23 -7.63 -3.02 18.16
N ALA A 24 -8.88 -3.32 18.44
CA ALA A 24 -9.44 -3.29 19.80
C ALA A 24 -8.76 -4.29 20.74
N GLU A 25 -8.58 -5.52 20.30
CA GLU A 25 -7.93 -6.59 21.08
C GLU A 25 -6.45 -6.24 21.38
N LEU A 26 -5.75 -5.69 20.40
CA LEU A 26 -4.34 -5.32 20.56
C LEU A 26 -4.17 -4.04 21.40
N GLU A 27 -5.10 -3.08 21.31
CA GLU A 27 -5.13 -1.92 22.21
C GLU A 27 -5.34 -2.32 23.67
N GLU A 28 -6.22 -3.30 23.95
CA GLU A 28 -6.44 -3.81 25.30
C GLU A 28 -5.16 -4.39 25.90
N VAL A 29 -4.49 -5.26 25.13
CA VAL A 29 -3.25 -5.92 25.55
C VAL A 29 -2.11 -4.91 25.77
N LEU A 30 -1.95 -3.98 24.84
CA LEU A 30 -0.93 -2.93 24.96
C LEU A 30 -1.24 -1.91 26.06
N GLY A 31 -2.51 -1.77 26.41
CA GLY A 31 -2.98 -0.94 27.53
C GLY A 31 -2.38 -1.35 28.87
N MET A 32 -2.08 -2.64 29.07
CA MET A 32 -1.35 -3.16 30.26
C MET A 32 0.05 -2.54 30.39
N HIS A 33 0.66 -2.17 29.27
CA HIS A 33 1.94 -1.48 29.20
C HIS A 33 1.80 0.04 29.11
N ARG A 34 0.57 0.59 29.22
CA ARG A 34 0.24 2.01 29.02
C ARG A 34 0.65 2.54 27.65
N LEU A 35 0.62 1.67 26.64
CA LEU A 35 0.88 1.99 25.25
C LEU A 35 -0.41 1.91 24.44
N SER A 36 -0.60 2.86 23.52
CA SER A 36 -1.53 2.67 22.42
C SER A 36 -0.87 1.85 21.31
N LEU A 37 -1.66 1.18 20.48
CA LEU A 37 -1.16 0.40 19.34
C LEU A 37 -0.22 1.23 18.45
N GLN A 38 -0.58 2.48 18.18
CA GLN A 38 0.26 3.35 17.36
C GLN A 38 1.54 3.81 18.06
N SER A 39 1.54 3.94 19.40
CA SER A 39 2.75 4.24 20.16
C SER A 39 3.69 3.05 20.17
N TYR A 40 3.13 1.85 20.30
CA TYR A 40 3.88 0.60 20.18
C TYR A 40 4.58 0.49 18.83
N PHE A 41 3.87 0.71 17.71
CA PHE A 41 4.48 0.64 16.38
C PHE A 41 5.59 1.68 16.15
N VAL A 42 5.46 2.88 16.72
CA VAL A 42 6.55 3.88 16.68
C VAL A 42 7.79 3.38 17.43
N LEU A 43 7.63 2.84 18.63
CA LEU A 43 8.74 2.30 19.43
C LEU A 43 9.34 1.06 18.76
N LEU A 44 8.52 0.19 18.19
CA LEU A 44 8.95 -1.00 17.44
C LEU A 44 9.75 -0.60 16.20
N ALA A 45 9.32 0.38 15.43
CA ALA A 45 10.07 0.87 14.26
C ALA A 45 11.44 1.43 14.67
N LEU A 46 11.51 2.13 15.79
CA LEU A 46 12.78 2.63 16.34
C LEU A 46 13.68 1.48 16.83
N SER A 47 13.12 0.46 17.48
CA SER A 47 13.92 -0.68 17.99
C SER A 47 14.56 -1.49 16.86
N GLN A 48 13.93 -1.51 15.67
CA GLN A 48 14.41 -2.20 14.48
C GLN A 48 15.33 -1.34 13.59
N ALA A 49 15.41 -0.05 13.87
CA ALA A 49 16.22 0.88 13.08
C ALA A 49 17.72 0.81 13.45
N PRO A 50 18.65 1.12 12.53
CA PRO A 50 20.06 1.32 12.85
C PRO A 50 20.20 2.36 13.96
N ASP A 51 21.07 2.06 14.94
CA ASP A 51 21.31 2.90 16.12
C ASP A 51 20.03 3.32 16.86
N ARG A 52 18.93 2.58 16.68
CA ARG A 52 17.60 2.84 17.25
C ARG A 52 17.11 4.26 16.95
N THR A 53 17.47 4.80 15.77
CA THR A 53 17.22 6.19 15.40
C THR A 53 16.58 6.29 14.03
N LEU A 54 15.53 7.10 13.93
CA LEU A 54 14.85 7.47 12.68
C LEU A 54 14.56 8.97 12.67
N THR A 55 14.46 9.54 11.48
CA THR A 55 13.90 10.88 11.33
C THR A 55 12.39 10.86 11.53
N GLN A 56 11.82 12.00 11.96
CA GLN A 56 10.38 12.12 12.09
C GLN A 56 9.64 11.82 10.76
N LYS A 57 10.24 12.16 9.61
CA LYS A 57 9.69 11.85 8.27
C LYS A 57 9.62 10.34 8.03
N GLN A 58 10.69 9.60 8.36
CA GLN A 58 10.71 8.14 8.25
C GLN A 58 9.67 7.47 9.15
N LEU A 59 9.49 7.97 10.39
CA LEU A 59 8.45 7.48 11.30
C LEU A 59 7.03 7.73 10.79
N VAL A 60 6.77 8.88 10.14
CA VAL A 60 5.48 9.16 9.50
C VAL A 60 5.21 8.16 8.37
N SER A 61 6.22 7.87 7.55
CA SER A 61 6.13 6.89 6.47
C SER A 61 5.89 5.48 7.00
N ALA A 62 6.65 5.05 8.00
CA ALA A 62 6.51 3.72 8.61
C ALA A 62 5.15 3.52 9.31
N ALA A 63 4.61 4.58 9.93
CA ALA A 63 3.33 4.52 10.64
C ALA A 63 2.09 4.65 9.74
N GLY A 64 2.27 4.92 8.43
CA GLY A 64 1.18 5.06 7.46
C GLY A 64 0.17 6.18 7.75
N ARG A 65 0.56 7.23 8.52
CA ARG A 65 -0.36 8.26 9.05
C ARG A 65 0.16 9.69 8.81
N THR A 66 -0.73 10.67 9.01
CA THR A 66 -0.43 12.10 8.80
C THR A 66 0.59 12.66 9.82
N SER A 67 1.38 13.62 9.39
CA SER A 67 2.45 14.23 10.20
C SER A 67 1.98 14.87 11.51
N GLY A 68 0.78 15.46 11.55
CA GLY A 68 0.24 16.13 12.73
C GLY A 68 0.00 15.19 13.93
N THR A 69 -0.66 14.05 13.70
CA THR A 69 -0.93 13.06 14.75
C THR A 69 0.35 12.39 15.25
N THR A 70 1.34 12.20 14.37
CA THR A 70 2.64 11.65 14.73
C THR A 70 3.43 12.60 15.63
N SER A 71 3.44 13.91 15.35
CA SER A 71 4.16 14.89 16.18
C SER A 71 3.66 14.93 17.62
N VAL A 72 2.34 14.93 17.84
CA VAL A 72 1.74 14.90 19.19
C VAL A 72 2.13 13.61 19.93
N ARG A 73 2.12 12.48 19.25
CA ARG A 73 2.51 11.18 19.82
C ARG A 73 3.99 11.17 20.23
N LEU A 74 4.88 11.60 19.34
CA LEU A 74 6.31 11.71 19.66
C LEU A 74 6.56 12.62 20.85
N HIS A 75 5.81 13.72 20.99
CA HIS A 75 5.93 14.57 22.16
C HIS A 75 5.54 13.85 23.46
N ARG A 76 4.45 13.06 23.46
CA ARG A 76 4.03 12.25 24.60
C ARG A 76 5.07 11.18 24.97
N LEU A 77 5.61 10.47 23.98
CA LEU A 77 6.65 9.45 24.19
C LEU A 77 7.93 10.06 24.76
N ALA A 78 8.33 11.25 24.27
CA ALA A 78 9.49 11.96 24.79
C ALA A 78 9.26 12.41 26.25
N ARG A 79 8.08 12.95 26.58
CA ARG A 79 7.75 13.30 27.98
C ARG A 79 7.71 12.08 28.91
N ALA A 80 7.38 10.91 28.40
CA ALA A 80 7.45 9.65 29.14
C ALA A 80 8.87 9.10 29.25
N GLY A 81 9.87 9.72 28.63
CA GLY A 81 11.27 9.30 28.63
C GLY A 81 11.52 8.02 27.83
N LEU A 82 10.66 7.70 26.87
CA LEU A 82 10.77 6.49 26.04
C LEU A 82 11.57 6.76 24.74
N ILE A 83 11.61 8.00 24.31
CA ILE A 83 12.38 8.47 23.16
C ILE A 83 13.06 9.78 23.48
N GLU A 84 14.11 10.10 22.75
CA GLU A 84 14.75 11.41 22.68
C GLU A 84 14.53 12.04 21.32
N ARG A 85 14.49 13.38 21.29
CA ARG A 85 14.31 14.15 20.05
C ARG A 85 15.42 15.19 19.98
N ALA A 86 16.13 15.21 18.86
CA ALA A 86 17.20 16.18 18.59
C ALA A 86 17.07 16.71 17.15
N LYS A 87 17.65 17.87 16.90
CA LYS A 87 17.83 18.33 15.52
C LYS A 87 18.82 17.40 14.82
N ASP A 88 18.56 17.11 13.55
CA ASP A 88 19.50 16.35 12.74
C ASP A 88 20.77 17.21 12.51
N PRO A 89 21.97 16.67 12.78
CA PRO A 89 23.20 17.42 12.60
C PRO A 89 23.53 17.72 11.13
N GLU A 90 23.02 16.90 10.19
CA GLU A 90 23.27 17.07 8.75
C GLU A 90 22.17 17.91 8.08
N ASP A 91 20.90 17.78 8.55
CA ASP A 91 19.76 18.58 8.09
C ASP A 91 19.10 19.25 9.28
N GLY A 92 19.46 20.47 9.58
CA GLY A 92 18.94 21.25 10.70
C GLY A 92 17.41 21.50 10.66
N ARG A 93 16.72 21.14 9.56
CA ARG A 93 15.25 21.16 9.42
C ARG A 93 14.61 19.84 9.83
N ALA A 94 15.37 18.75 9.85
CA ALA A 94 14.90 17.43 10.24
C ALA A 94 15.00 17.24 11.76
N VAL A 95 14.11 16.41 12.30
CA VAL A 95 14.14 16.00 13.71
C VAL A 95 14.49 14.51 13.75
N ARG A 96 15.58 14.18 14.42
CA ARG A 96 15.97 12.81 14.79
C ARG A 96 15.20 12.38 16.03
N VAL A 97 14.78 11.13 16.03
CA VAL A 97 14.08 10.48 17.14
C VAL A 97 14.84 9.20 17.47
N THR A 98 15.33 9.10 18.69
CA THR A 98 16.12 7.95 19.18
C THR A 98 15.38 7.26 20.30
N LEU A 99 15.33 5.93 20.28
CA LEU A 99 14.76 5.12 21.34
C LEU A 99 15.69 5.10 22.56
N THR A 100 15.16 5.39 23.75
CA THR A 100 15.94 5.27 25.00
C THR A 100 16.04 3.79 25.46
N GLU A 101 16.96 3.49 26.36
CA GLU A 101 17.02 2.16 27.00
C GLU A 101 15.71 1.81 27.72
N ARG A 102 15.05 2.80 28.35
CA ARG A 102 13.74 2.63 28.98
C ARG A 102 12.67 2.30 27.92
N GLY A 103 12.73 2.96 26.76
CA GLY A 103 11.84 2.69 25.63
C GLY A 103 12.07 1.29 25.07
N ALA A 104 13.32 0.88 24.89
CA ALA A 104 13.69 -0.44 24.41
C ALA A 104 13.14 -1.53 25.34
N GLY A 105 13.44 -1.47 26.63
CA GLY A 105 12.92 -2.45 27.59
C GLY A 105 11.39 -2.47 27.70
N LEU A 106 10.69 -1.37 27.40
CA LEU A 106 9.24 -1.35 27.35
C LEU A 106 8.72 -2.02 26.09
N VAL A 107 9.29 -1.72 24.91
CA VAL A 107 8.84 -2.33 23.66
C VAL A 107 9.10 -3.83 23.62
N ASP A 108 10.21 -4.32 24.20
CA ASP A 108 10.51 -5.75 24.29
C ASP A 108 9.41 -6.49 25.08
N ARG A 109 9.06 -6.02 26.29
CA ARG A 109 7.97 -6.62 27.09
C ARG A 109 6.61 -6.52 26.39
N ALA A 110 6.33 -5.40 25.74
CA ALA A 110 5.08 -5.23 25.00
C ALA A 110 5.03 -6.15 23.76
N ALA A 111 6.17 -6.41 23.13
CA ALA A 111 6.27 -7.32 21.99
C ALA A 111 5.95 -8.77 22.34
N GLU A 112 6.38 -9.25 23.51
CA GLU A 112 6.02 -10.58 24.01
C GLU A 112 4.50 -10.71 24.15
N THR A 113 3.87 -9.80 24.89
CA THR A 113 2.43 -9.83 25.14
C THR A 113 1.61 -9.64 23.83
N TYR A 114 2.09 -8.77 22.95
CA TYR A 114 1.51 -8.57 21.62
C TYR A 114 1.60 -9.86 20.78
N GLY A 115 2.79 -10.50 20.78
CA GLY A 115 3.03 -11.73 20.02
C GLY A 115 2.16 -12.88 20.46
N GLU A 116 2.01 -13.09 21.77
CA GLU A 116 1.11 -14.11 22.34
C GLU A 116 -0.34 -13.87 21.91
N ARG A 117 -0.82 -12.62 22.00
CA ARG A 117 -2.20 -12.31 21.59
C ARG A 117 -2.39 -12.46 20.09
N ALA A 118 -1.45 -11.97 19.28
CA ALA A 118 -1.49 -12.14 17.83
C ALA A 118 -1.53 -13.63 17.44
N ALA A 119 -0.73 -14.48 18.08
CA ALA A 119 -0.76 -15.93 17.85
C ALA A 119 -2.13 -16.55 18.19
N GLN A 120 -2.76 -16.15 19.30
CA GLN A 120 -4.10 -16.61 19.67
C GLN A 120 -5.16 -16.17 18.63
N LEU A 121 -5.12 -14.90 18.19
CA LEU A 121 -6.06 -14.36 17.23
C LEU A 121 -5.94 -14.98 15.83
N THR A 122 -4.77 -15.48 15.48
CA THR A 122 -4.50 -16.10 14.18
C THR A 122 -4.55 -17.63 14.18
N ALA A 123 -4.68 -18.27 15.34
CA ALA A 123 -4.67 -19.73 15.48
C ALA A 123 -5.77 -20.46 14.70
N GLY A 124 -6.90 -19.78 14.43
CA GLY A 124 -8.04 -20.34 13.70
C GLY A 124 -8.05 -20.05 12.19
N LEU A 125 -6.99 -19.43 11.64
CA LEU A 125 -6.97 -19.10 10.22
C LEU A 125 -6.77 -20.34 9.35
N ASN A 126 -7.79 -20.63 8.50
CA ASN A 126 -7.71 -21.65 7.48
C ASN A 126 -6.73 -21.19 6.38
N GLY A 127 -5.75 -22.01 6.04
CA GLY A 127 -4.71 -21.66 5.04
C GLY A 127 -3.41 -21.13 5.66
N GLY A 128 -3.40 -20.91 6.98
CA GLY A 128 -2.22 -20.43 7.69
C GLY A 128 -2.08 -18.90 7.70
N ALA A 129 -1.46 -18.38 8.76
CA ALA A 129 -1.25 -16.94 8.94
C ALA A 129 -0.35 -16.36 7.84
N ALA A 130 0.59 -17.16 7.29
CA ALA A 130 1.51 -16.71 6.25
C ALA A 130 0.80 -16.37 4.93
N ASP A 131 -0.14 -17.22 4.47
CA ASP A 131 -0.86 -17.00 3.21
C ASP A 131 -1.78 -15.78 3.30
N VAL A 132 -2.49 -15.63 4.44
CA VAL A 132 -3.31 -14.46 4.70
C VAL A 132 -2.45 -13.20 4.78
N SER A 133 -1.30 -13.26 5.47
CA SER A 133 -0.36 -12.15 5.56
C SER A 133 0.16 -11.73 4.18
N ALA A 134 0.54 -12.67 3.33
CA ALA A 134 1.01 -12.39 1.98
C ALA A 134 -0.06 -11.69 1.14
N ALA A 135 -1.32 -12.18 1.19
CA ALA A 135 -2.43 -11.58 0.47
C ALA A 135 -2.72 -10.14 0.95
N LEU A 136 -2.73 -9.93 2.28
CA LEU A 136 -2.95 -8.60 2.87
C LEU A 136 -1.77 -7.65 2.60
N THR A 137 -0.54 -8.16 2.59
CA THR A 137 0.65 -7.35 2.27
C THR A 137 0.59 -6.83 0.84
N GLY A 138 0.27 -7.69 -0.13
CA GLY A 138 0.06 -7.26 -1.51
C GLY A 138 -1.05 -6.20 -1.64
N TRP A 139 -2.08 -6.29 -0.80
CA TRP A 139 -3.14 -5.28 -0.77
C TRP A 139 -2.68 -3.98 -0.08
N LEU A 140 -1.87 -4.06 0.97
CA LEU A 140 -1.30 -2.87 1.64
C LEU A 140 -0.34 -2.09 0.73
N GLU A 141 0.39 -2.75 -0.16
CA GLU A 141 1.25 -2.09 -1.15
C GLU A 141 0.44 -1.14 -2.03
N PHE A 142 -0.80 -1.48 -2.37
CA PHE A 142 -1.72 -0.62 -3.10
C PHE A 142 -2.00 0.72 -2.38
N PHE A 143 -1.96 0.75 -1.05
CA PHE A 143 -2.14 1.96 -0.25
C PHE A 143 -0.84 2.69 0.06
N SER A 144 0.31 2.21 -0.44
CA SER A 144 1.61 2.85 -0.20
C SER A 144 1.65 4.28 -0.74
N PRO A 145 2.27 5.24 0.00
CA PRO A 145 2.48 6.59 -0.50
C PRO A 145 3.26 6.63 -1.82
N ALA A 146 4.17 5.69 -2.05
CA ALA A 146 4.91 5.56 -3.30
C ALA A 146 3.97 5.30 -4.48
N GLN A 147 2.95 4.46 -4.32
CA GLN A 147 1.94 4.22 -5.36
C GLN A 147 0.98 5.40 -5.53
N ARG A 148 0.68 6.13 -4.45
CA ARG A 148 -0.10 7.39 -4.57
C ARG A 148 0.66 8.51 -5.27
N SER A 149 1.99 8.44 -5.29
CA SER A 149 2.89 9.37 -6.00
C SER A 149 3.28 8.85 -7.38
N ALA A 150 2.90 7.62 -7.76
CA ALA A 150 3.13 7.11 -9.11
C ALA A 150 2.39 7.97 -10.13
N PRO A 151 2.99 8.23 -11.29
CA PRO A 151 2.33 8.94 -12.36
C PRO A 151 1.01 8.26 -12.72
N ARG A 152 -0.10 9.01 -12.69
CA ARG A 152 -1.41 8.46 -13.01
C ARG A 152 -1.62 8.48 -14.51
N LEU A 153 -1.81 7.31 -15.10
CA LEU A 153 -2.08 7.19 -16.54
C LEU A 153 -3.45 7.78 -16.92
N GLY A 154 -4.42 7.75 -16.00
CA GLY A 154 -5.78 8.24 -16.24
C GLY A 154 -6.63 7.27 -17.05
N VAL A 155 -6.51 5.97 -16.79
CA VAL A 155 -7.32 4.92 -17.42
C VAL A 155 -8.05 4.07 -16.38
N ALA A 156 -9.29 3.70 -16.68
CA ALA A 156 -9.98 2.60 -16.00
C ALA A 156 -9.71 1.32 -16.78
N VAL A 157 -9.25 0.26 -16.10
CA VAL A 157 -8.86 -1.00 -16.75
C VAL A 157 -9.58 -2.21 -16.16
N ALA A 158 -9.74 -3.25 -16.98
CA ALA A 158 -10.26 -4.55 -16.58
C ALA A 158 -9.24 -5.66 -16.82
N PRO A 159 -9.25 -6.75 -16.00
CA PRO A 159 -8.36 -7.90 -16.18
C PRO A 159 -8.52 -8.58 -17.55
N ALA A 160 -7.47 -9.28 -17.99
CA ALA A 160 -7.44 -10.02 -19.25
C ALA A 160 -8.63 -10.99 -19.45
N ALA A 161 -9.15 -11.58 -18.38
CA ALA A 161 -10.31 -12.47 -18.47
C ALA A 161 -11.57 -11.75 -18.99
N VAL A 162 -11.80 -10.50 -18.57
CA VAL A 162 -12.90 -9.67 -19.07
C VAL A 162 -12.64 -9.27 -20.51
N ALA A 163 -11.42 -8.80 -20.81
CA ALA A 163 -10.99 -8.47 -22.17
C ALA A 163 -11.24 -9.63 -23.13
N ASN A 164 -10.80 -10.83 -22.78
CA ASN A 164 -10.90 -12.00 -23.65
C ASN A 164 -12.35 -12.47 -23.87
N ARG A 165 -13.23 -12.29 -22.88
CA ARG A 165 -14.67 -12.56 -23.07
C ARG A 165 -15.27 -11.62 -24.10
N MET A 166 -14.97 -10.32 -24.01
CA MET A 166 -15.46 -9.29 -24.95
C MET A 166 -14.86 -9.49 -26.34
N ARG A 167 -13.56 -9.80 -26.46
CA ARG A 167 -12.87 -10.07 -27.73
C ARG A 167 -13.48 -11.26 -28.46
N ARG A 168 -13.75 -12.36 -27.77
CA ARG A 168 -14.43 -13.54 -28.36
C ARG A 168 -15.83 -13.21 -28.88
N ALA A 169 -16.58 -12.35 -28.17
CA ALA A 169 -17.92 -11.97 -28.57
C ALA A 169 -17.96 -11.19 -29.90
N VAL A 170 -16.85 -10.55 -30.27
CA VAL A 170 -16.71 -9.80 -31.54
C VAL A 170 -15.76 -10.49 -32.55
N GLY A 171 -15.43 -11.77 -32.33
CA GLY A 171 -14.62 -12.56 -33.23
C GLY A 171 -13.11 -12.31 -33.20
N LEU A 172 -12.60 -11.59 -32.20
CA LEU A 172 -11.18 -11.33 -32.03
C LEU A 172 -10.46 -12.47 -31.26
N ILE A 173 -9.21 -12.69 -31.60
CA ILE A 173 -8.36 -13.67 -30.92
C ILE A 173 -8.10 -13.24 -29.48
N PRO A 174 -8.16 -14.16 -28.50
CA PRO A 174 -7.76 -13.86 -27.13
C PRO A 174 -6.33 -13.32 -27.06
N ALA A 175 -6.11 -12.33 -26.22
CA ALA A 175 -4.80 -11.71 -26.03
C ALA A 175 -4.57 -11.40 -24.55
N ASN A 176 -3.32 -11.37 -24.12
CA ASN A 176 -2.95 -10.97 -22.77
C ASN A 176 -2.90 -9.44 -22.68
N GLY A 177 -3.21 -8.91 -21.48
CA GLY A 177 -3.18 -7.49 -21.22
C GLY A 177 -4.35 -6.99 -20.39
N LEU A 178 -4.41 -5.68 -20.17
CA LEU A 178 -5.51 -5.00 -19.47
C LEU A 178 -6.38 -4.24 -20.46
N LEU A 179 -7.68 -4.50 -20.45
CA LEU A 179 -8.64 -3.78 -21.28
C LEU A 179 -8.89 -2.39 -20.71
N VAL A 180 -8.72 -1.36 -21.54
CA VAL A 180 -9.11 0.02 -21.22
C VAL A 180 -10.64 0.12 -21.30
N LEU A 181 -11.28 0.36 -20.15
CA LEU A 181 -12.72 0.57 -20.02
C LEU A 181 -13.11 2.03 -20.21
N GLY A 182 -12.18 2.96 -20.00
CA GLY A 182 -12.36 4.39 -20.16
C GLY A 182 -11.06 5.13 -19.96
N VAL A 183 -10.97 6.32 -20.54
CA VAL A 183 -9.83 7.24 -20.45
C VAL A 183 -10.33 8.55 -19.87
N GLU A 184 -9.67 9.05 -18.83
CA GLU A 184 -9.99 10.36 -18.22
C GLU A 184 -9.63 11.48 -19.21
N PRO A 185 -10.52 12.48 -19.43
CA PRO A 185 -10.17 13.64 -20.23
C PRO A 185 -8.90 14.34 -19.72
N ASP A 186 -8.10 14.87 -20.63
CA ASP A 186 -6.87 15.60 -20.34
C ASP A 186 -5.80 14.81 -19.56
N SER A 187 -5.98 13.50 -19.40
CA SER A 187 -5.02 12.63 -18.76
C SER A 187 -3.82 12.33 -19.66
N PRO A 188 -2.67 11.89 -19.10
CA PRO A 188 -1.54 11.43 -19.90
C PRO A 188 -1.91 10.36 -20.93
N ALA A 189 -2.82 9.46 -20.61
CA ALA A 189 -3.34 8.46 -21.55
C ALA A 189 -4.13 9.08 -22.70
N ALA A 190 -5.00 10.08 -22.40
CA ALA A 190 -5.77 10.77 -23.42
C ALA A 190 -4.85 11.53 -24.39
N VAL A 191 -3.85 12.23 -23.86
CA VAL A 191 -2.85 12.96 -24.66
C VAL A 191 -2.03 12.01 -25.53
N ALA A 192 -1.71 10.82 -25.04
CA ALA A 192 -0.97 9.79 -25.76
C ALA A 192 -1.84 9.00 -26.76
N GLY A 193 -3.15 9.28 -26.83
CA GLY A 193 -4.08 8.67 -27.79
C GLY A 193 -4.53 7.26 -27.42
N LEU A 194 -4.53 6.92 -26.11
CA LEU A 194 -5.21 5.72 -25.63
C LEU A 194 -6.71 5.91 -25.70
N ASP A 195 -7.43 4.87 -26.11
CA ASP A 195 -8.88 4.89 -26.22
C ASP A 195 -9.54 3.72 -25.48
N GLN A 196 -10.83 3.88 -25.20
CA GLN A 196 -11.65 2.77 -24.72
C GLN A 196 -11.63 1.60 -25.71
N GLY A 197 -11.40 0.39 -25.19
CA GLY A 197 -11.29 -0.83 -26.01
C GLY A 197 -9.86 -1.23 -26.35
N ASP A 198 -8.87 -0.40 -26.09
CA ASP A 198 -7.46 -0.75 -26.19
C ASP A 198 -7.11 -1.83 -25.15
N LEU A 199 -6.15 -2.68 -25.49
CA LEU A 199 -5.60 -3.68 -24.57
C LEU A 199 -4.14 -3.32 -24.29
N ILE A 200 -3.84 -2.88 -23.08
CA ILE A 200 -2.47 -2.60 -22.62
C ILE A 200 -1.74 -3.93 -22.45
N GLN A 201 -0.73 -4.18 -23.26
CA GLN A 201 0.03 -5.42 -23.25
C GLN A 201 1.40 -5.28 -22.59
N THR A 202 2.07 -4.14 -22.79
CA THR A 202 3.40 -3.89 -22.23
C THR A 202 3.53 -2.46 -21.73
N VAL A 203 4.42 -2.25 -20.76
CA VAL A 203 4.90 -0.93 -20.30
C VAL A 203 6.42 -0.98 -20.29
N SER A 204 7.07 -0.08 -21.03
CA SER A 204 8.54 -0.12 -21.25
C SER A 204 9.06 -1.50 -21.67
N GLY A 205 8.29 -2.21 -22.51
CA GLY A 205 8.61 -3.57 -22.98
C GLY A 205 8.34 -4.69 -21.97
N GLN A 206 7.96 -4.38 -20.73
CA GLN A 206 7.59 -5.37 -19.72
C GLN A 206 6.14 -5.81 -19.89
N PRO A 207 5.83 -7.11 -19.93
CA PRO A 207 4.47 -7.60 -20.10
C PRO A 207 3.59 -7.26 -18.89
N ILE A 208 2.34 -6.88 -19.17
CA ILE A 208 1.33 -6.52 -18.18
C ILE A 208 0.21 -7.55 -18.19
N HIS A 209 0.01 -8.23 -17.06
CA HIS A 209 -1.02 -9.25 -16.89
C HIS A 209 -2.07 -8.87 -15.83
N SER A 210 -1.72 -7.94 -14.95
CA SER A 210 -2.57 -7.50 -13.85
C SER A 210 -2.47 -5.98 -13.64
N THR A 211 -3.45 -5.41 -12.94
CA THR A 211 -3.41 -4.00 -12.51
C THR A 211 -2.17 -3.71 -11.65
N GLY A 212 -1.77 -4.66 -10.81
CA GLY A 212 -0.54 -4.53 -10.00
C GLY A 212 0.75 -4.50 -10.84
N ASP A 213 0.78 -5.17 -12.01
CA ASP A 213 1.92 -5.07 -12.93
C ASP A 213 1.99 -3.67 -13.55
N LEU A 214 0.83 -3.13 -13.98
CA LEU A 214 0.72 -1.78 -14.53
C LEU A 214 1.19 -0.74 -13.51
N GLU A 215 0.71 -0.82 -12.27
CA GLU A 215 1.06 0.10 -11.20
C GLU A 215 2.56 0.04 -10.87
N ARG A 216 3.13 -1.16 -10.74
CA ARG A 216 4.58 -1.35 -10.50
C ARG A 216 5.42 -0.77 -11.64
N ALA A 217 5.01 -1.00 -12.88
CA ALA A 217 5.70 -0.47 -14.04
C ALA A 217 5.67 1.07 -14.07
N LEU A 218 4.52 1.67 -13.75
CA LEU A 218 4.37 3.14 -13.68
C LEU A 218 5.13 3.76 -12.51
N THR A 219 5.31 3.06 -11.40
CA THR A 219 6.09 3.56 -10.25
C THR A 219 7.57 3.80 -10.60
N GLN A 220 8.10 3.10 -11.59
CA GLN A 220 9.49 3.23 -12.05
C GLN A 220 9.67 4.33 -13.11
N VAL A 221 8.59 4.96 -13.55
CA VAL A 221 8.60 6.00 -14.59
C VAL A 221 8.82 7.38 -13.97
N HIS A 222 9.76 8.15 -14.52
CA HIS A 222 10.08 9.49 -14.02
C HIS A 222 9.51 10.61 -14.90
N ALA A 223 9.37 10.40 -16.20
CA ALA A 223 8.87 11.43 -17.12
C ALA A 223 8.10 10.86 -18.31
N THR A 224 8.65 9.86 -19.00
CA THR A 224 8.07 9.31 -20.24
C THR A 224 8.09 7.79 -20.19
N VAL A 225 7.04 7.14 -20.75
CA VAL A 225 6.95 5.69 -20.86
C VAL A 225 6.33 5.28 -22.19
N THR A 226 6.82 4.19 -22.75
CA THR A 226 6.21 3.55 -23.93
C THR A 226 5.25 2.47 -23.48
N ILE A 227 3.99 2.56 -23.92
CA ILE A 227 2.93 1.58 -23.65
C ILE A 227 2.61 0.85 -24.96
N GLY A 228 2.84 -0.46 -24.96
CA GLY A 228 2.44 -1.32 -26.07
C GLY A 228 0.95 -1.68 -25.96
N LEU A 229 0.19 -1.35 -27.00
CA LEU A 229 -1.26 -1.48 -27.07
C LEU A 229 -1.66 -2.45 -28.18
N LEU A 230 -2.79 -3.12 -27.97
CA LEU A 230 -3.50 -3.84 -29.04
C LEU A 230 -4.88 -3.20 -29.23
N ARG A 231 -5.10 -2.54 -30.37
CA ARG A 231 -6.38 -1.94 -30.76
C ARG A 231 -7.04 -2.79 -31.85
N GLY A 232 -8.09 -3.52 -31.50
CA GLY A 232 -8.65 -4.54 -32.40
C GLY A 232 -7.65 -5.67 -32.64
N ALA A 233 -7.07 -5.75 -33.85
CA ALA A 233 -6.02 -6.67 -34.22
C ALA A 233 -4.63 -6.01 -34.42
N ASP A 234 -4.57 -4.67 -34.34
CA ASP A 234 -3.37 -3.90 -34.65
C ASP A 234 -2.57 -3.60 -33.37
N THR A 235 -1.28 -3.92 -33.38
CA THR A 235 -0.35 -3.53 -32.32
C THR A 235 0.13 -2.10 -32.56
N ARG A 236 0.16 -1.29 -31.48
CA ARG A 236 0.63 0.10 -31.49
C ARG A 236 1.44 0.37 -30.23
N ASP A 237 2.35 1.32 -30.36
CA ASP A 237 3.06 1.88 -29.21
C ASP A 237 2.57 3.33 -28.99
N ALA A 238 2.27 3.66 -27.75
CA ALA A 238 1.91 5.01 -27.33
C ALA A 238 3.01 5.52 -26.39
N GLU A 239 3.53 6.70 -26.69
CA GLU A 239 4.47 7.39 -25.82
C GLU A 239 3.68 8.30 -24.86
N VAL A 240 3.73 7.98 -23.58
CA VAL A 240 3.02 8.70 -22.52
C VAL A 240 4.00 9.57 -21.77
N VAL A 241 3.72 10.88 -21.74
CA VAL A 241 4.49 11.87 -20.98
C VAL A 241 3.72 12.23 -19.72
N PHE A 242 4.38 12.16 -18.56
CA PHE A 242 3.82 12.59 -17.29
C PHE A 242 4.31 14.00 -16.94
N PRO A 243 3.41 14.85 -16.43
CA PRO A 243 3.74 16.23 -16.05
C PRO A 243 4.66 16.35 -14.83
#